data_eb3da631f7634407127d831a0690cb6e
#
_entry.id   eb3da631f7634407127d831a0690cb6e
#
_cell.length_a   1.000
_cell.length_b   1.000
_cell.length_c   1.000
_cell.angle_alpha   90.00
_cell.angle_beta   90.00
_cell.angle_gamma   90.00
#
_symmetry.space_group_name_H-M   'P 1'
#
loop_
_entity.id
_entity.type
_entity.pdbx_description
1 polymer ?
#
loop_
_entity_poly.entity_id
_entity_poly.type
_entity_poly.pdbx_seq_one_letter_code
_entity_poly.pdbx_strand_id
1 'polypeptide(L)'
;MEDKFSNRNTSIEFLRLWFMLLIVLIHAYCHGSGLNYEYLYSLGSDWSTAHHLGLLCIGKCGVTGFMFISGYYGVSLKWNKLASMIAMLLFYVLLLTCFGGYSVSDMLKIIFHPWDEWWFVSSYMVICFLSPLLNQGISALGKRQFGITIIGLLFYEYVGKFISQDNSHDTMFLLTIYLCARYIRMYIAPPDIPTINIKTYRNR
;
A
#
# COMPACT_ATOMS: atom_id res chain seq x y z
N MET A 1 -5.39 11.57 35.80
CA MET A 1 -4.62 11.49 34.52
C MET A 1 -4.53 10.01 34.19
N GLU A 2 -5.61 9.45 33.64
CA GLU A 2 -5.62 8.02 33.25
C GLU A 2 -4.83 7.85 31.97
N ASP A 3 -3.89 6.93 32.04
CA ASP A 3 -3.01 6.52 30.93
C ASP A 3 -3.83 6.04 29.73
N LYS A 4 -3.98 6.92 28.76
CA LYS A 4 -4.54 6.62 27.45
C LYS A 4 -3.49 5.88 26.58
N PHE A 5 -2.82 4.90 27.14
CA PHE A 5 -2.09 3.91 26.36
C PHE A 5 -3.16 3.05 25.67
N SER A 6 -3.54 3.50 24.49
CA SER A 6 -4.27 2.70 23.52
C SER A 6 -3.66 1.30 23.52
N ASN A 7 -4.46 0.28 23.71
CA ASN A 7 -4.10 -1.14 23.62
C ASN A 7 -3.65 -1.44 22.17
N ARG A 8 -2.47 -0.94 21.81
CA ARG A 8 -1.84 -1.21 20.51
C ARG A 8 -1.39 -2.66 20.53
N ASN A 9 -1.90 -3.44 19.60
CA ASN A 9 -1.49 -4.83 19.47
C ASN A 9 -0.04 -4.89 19.00
N THR A 10 0.86 -5.26 19.90
CA THR A 10 2.31 -5.34 19.67
C THR A 10 2.67 -6.22 18.47
N SER A 11 1.91 -7.30 18.26
CA SER A 11 2.12 -8.21 17.12
C SER A 11 1.88 -7.50 15.78
N ILE A 12 0.90 -6.61 15.71
CA ILE A 12 0.61 -5.83 14.49
C ILE A 12 1.69 -4.77 14.23
N GLU A 13 2.20 -4.13 15.29
CA GLU A 13 3.30 -3.18 15.14
C GLU A 13 4.58 -3.88 14.69
N PHE A 14 4.85 -5.08 15.23
CA PHE A 14 5.95 -5.93 14.78
C PHE A 14 5.79 -6.34 13.31
N LEU A 15 4.58 -6.73 12.90
CA LEU A 15 4.29 -7.10 11.51
C LEU A 15 4.46 -5.92 10.55
N ARG A 16 4.07 -4.70 10.96
CA ARG A 16 4.33 -3.47 10.19
C ARG A 16 5.82 -3.22 10.02
N LEU A 17 6.59 -3.36 11.10
CA LEU A 17 8.04 -3.20 11.06
C LEU A 17 8.67 -4.22 10.11
N TRP A 18 8.20 -5.47 10.14
CA TRP A 18 8.65 -6.53 9.24
C TRP A 18 8.37 -6.19 7.77
N PHE A 19 7.16 -5.74 7.45
CA PHE A 19 6.82 -5.30 6.09
C PHE A 19 7.64 -4.09 5.64
N MET A 20 7.90 -3.14 6.53
CA MET A 20 8.81 -2.02 6.24
C MET A 20 10.22 -2.51 5.92
N LEU A 21 10.75 -3.46 6.69
CA LEU A 21 12.04 -4.07 6.42
C LEU A 21 12.08 -4.74 5.04
N LEU A 22 11.05 -5.50 4.67
CA LEU A 22 10.95 -6.12 3.35
C LEU A 22 10.93 -5.08 2.22
N ILE A 23 10.25 -3.95 2.42
CA ILE A 23 10.23 -2.84 1.44
C ILE A 23 11.64 -2.24 1.29
N VAL A 24 12.34 -2.00 2.39
CA VAL A 24 13.72 -1.48 2.35
C VAL A 24 14.65 -2.46 1.66
N LEU A 25 14.56 -3.74 1.99
CA LEU A 25 15.39 -4.80 1.39
C LEU A 25 15.18 -4.92 -0.12
N ILE A 26 13.94 -4.85 -0.62
CA ILE A 26 13.69 -4.92 -2.06
C ILE A 26 14.25 -3.69 -2.79
N HIS A 27 14.10 -2.49 -2.20
CA HIS A 27 14.67 -1.29 -2.79
C HIS A 27 16.20 -1.34 -2.82
N ALA A 28 16.83 -1.73 -1.72
CA ALA A 28 18.28 -1.92 -1.66
C ALA A 28 18.75 -2.97 -2.67
N TYR A 29 17.99 -4.05 -2.83
CA TYR A 29 18.30 -5.11 -3.79
C TYR A 29 18.15 -4.62 -5.23
N CYS A 30 17.03 -4.01 -5.62
CA CYS A 30 16.80 -3.53 -6.99
C CYS A 30 17.77 -2.43 -7.39
N HIS A 31 17.98 -1.44 -6.54
CA HIS A 31 18.87 -0.31 -6.86
C HIS A 31 20.36 -0.65 -6.64
N GLY A 32 20.68 -1.51 -5.68
CA GLY A 32 22.05 -1.90 -5.38
C GLY A 32 22.64 -2.92 -6.34
N SER A 33 21.83 -3.85 -6.86
CA SER A 33 22.28 -4.89 -7.79
C SER A 33 22.12 -4.52 -9.26
N GLY A 34 21.41 -3.44 -9.60
CA GLY A 34 21.05 -3.08 -10.96
C GLY A 34 20.09 -4.07 -11.64
N LEU A 35 19.55 -5.02 -10.89
CA LEU A 35 18.62 -6.04 -11.39
C LEU A 35 17.21 -5.46 -11.42
N ASN A 36 16.73 -5.14 -12.60
CA ASN A 36 15.32 -4.80 -12.82
C ASN A 36 14.55 -6.00 -13.38
N TYR A 37 13.21 -5.92 -13.38
CA TYR A 37 12.36 -7.01 -13.86
C TYR A 37 12.60 -7.32 -15.35
N GLU A 38 12.82 -6.31 -16.17
CA GLU A 38 13.08 -6.48 -17.61
C GLU A 38 14.35 -7.29 -17.86
N TYR A 39 15.40 -6.96 -17.12
CA TYR A 39 16.66 -7.70 -17.20
C TYR A 39 16.47 -9.15 -16.75
N LEU A 40 15.74 -9.40 -15.65
CA LEU A 40 15.48 -10.75 -15.16
C LEU A 40 14.68 -11.59 -16.16
N TYR A 41 13.65 -11.01 -16.79
CA TYR A 41 12.90 -11.73 -17.82
C TYR A 41 13.72 -12.02 -19.07
N SER A 42 14.72 -11.22 -19.37
CA SER A 42 15.65 -11.45 -20.50
C SER A 42 16.65 -12.59 -20.27
N LEU A 43 16.93 -12.94 -19.02
CA LEU A 43 17.89 -13.99 -18.65
C LEU A 43 17.40 -15.44 -18.89
N GLY A 44 16.10 -15.61 -19.21
CA GLY A 44 15.51 -16.93 -19.40
C GLY A 44 15.15 -17.67 -18.12
N SER A 45 14.90 -18.99 -18.21
CA SER A 45 14.41 -19.81 -17.08
C SER A 45 15.53 -20.49 -16.27
N ASP A 46 16.62 -19.81 -16.05
CA ASP A 46 17.73 -20.36 -15.26
C ASP A 46 17.45 -20.29 -13.75
N TRP A 47 18.09 -21.15 -12.96
CA TRP A 47 17.96 -21.20 -11.50
C TRP A 47 18.29 -19.86 -10.83
N SER A 48 19.28 -19.16 -11.34
CA SER A 48 19.65 -17.82 -10.87
C SER A 48 18.48 -16.84 -11.02
N THR A 49 17.83 -16.83 -12.19
CA THR A 49 16.66 -15.99 -12.47
C THR A 49 15.49 -16.30 -11.54
N ALA A 50 15.21 -17.59 -11.30
CA ALA A 50 14.15 -18.01 -10.39
C ALA A 50 14.41 -17.54 -8.94
N HIS A 51 15.67 -17.60 -8.48
CA HIS A 51 16.06 -17.09 -7.16
C HIS A 51 15.84 -15.58 -7.04
N HIS A 52 16.27 -14.79 -8.03
CA HIS A 52 16.07 -13.33 -8.05
C HIS A 52 14.59 -12.96 -8.08
N LEU A 53 13.79 -13.63 -8.91
CA LEU A 53 12.34 -13.43 -8.95
C LEU A 53 11.67 -13.78 -7.62
N GLY A 54 12.12 -14.85 -6.95
CA GLY A 54 11.65 -15.23 -5.63
C GLY A 54 11.90 -14.14 -4.58
N LEU A 55 13.09 -13.56 -4.55
CA LEU A 55 13.42 -12.45 -3.65
C LEU A 55 12.57 -11.21 -3.93
N LEU A 56 12.35 -10.87 -5.20
CA LEU A 56 11.48 -9.77 -5.60
C LEU A 56 10.01 -10.00 -5.17
N CYS A 57 9.51 -11.21 -5.32
CA CYS A 57 8.16 -11.58 -4.85
C CYS A 57 8.02 -11.41 -3.34
N ILE A 58 9.01 -11.88 -2.56
CA ILE A 58 9.03 -11.71 -1.10
C ILE A 58 9.01 -10.23 -0.72
N GLY A 59 9.83 -9.41 -1.37
CA GLY A 59 9.87 -7.97 -1.12
C GLY A 59 8.54 -7.27 -1.46
N LYS A 60 7.89 -7.66 -2.56
CA LYS A 60 6.55 -7.14 -2.92
C LYS A 60 5.48 -7.50 -1.89
N CYS A 61 5.61 -8.62 -1.17
CA CYS A 61 4.72 -8.94 -0.06
C CYS A 61 4.74 -7.87 1.03
N GLY A 62 5.84 -7.12 1.19
CA GLY A 62 5.93 -6.01 2.15
C GLY A 62 4.90 -4.92 1.89
N VAL A 63 4.81 -4.43 0.65
CA VAL A 63 3.86 -3.39 0.23
C VAL A 63 2.41 -3.87 0.37
N THR A 64 2.14 -5.08 -0.15
CA THR A 64 0.82 -5.71 -0.10
C THR A 64 0.37 -5.94 1.34
N GLY A 65 1.27 -6.45 2.20
CA GLY A 65 1.00 -6.70 3.61
C GLY A 65 0.75 -5.41 4.39
N PHE A 66 1.50 -4.35 4.12
CA PHE A 66 1.27 -3.04 4.73
C PHE A 66 -0.12 -2.48 4.38
N MET A 67 -0.51 -2.62 3.10
CA MET A 67 -1.83 -2.20 2.64
C MET A 67 -2.95 -3.07 3.22
N PHE A 68 -2.71 -4.38 3.34
CA PHE A 68 -3.64 -5.31 3.99
C PHE A 68 -3.91 -4.93 5.45
N ILE A 69 -2.86 -4.64 6.24
CA ILE A 69 -3.03 -4.17 7.63
C ILE A 69 -3.85 -2.88 7.65
N SER A 70 -3.57 -1.94 6.76
CA SER A 70 -4.31 -0.68 6.66
C SER A 70 -5.79 -0.90 6.35
N GLY A 71 -6.10 -1.82 5.44
CA GLY A 71 -7.46 -2.25 5.13
C GLY A 71 -8.14 -2.94 6.31
N TYR A 72 -7.45 -3.86 6.98
CA TYR A 72 -8.00 -4.62 8.10
C TYR A 72 -8.48 -3.71 9.24
N TYR A 73 -7.69 -2.71 9.62
CA TYR A 73 -8.07 -1.75 10.66
C TYR A 73 -8.94 -0.61 10.15
N GLY A 74 -8.98 -0.40 8.84
CA GLY A 74 -9.68 0.71 8.20
C GLY A 74 -8.87 2.00 8.23
N VAL A 75 -8.91 2.70 7.12
CA VAL A 75 -8.31 4.03 6.98
C VAL A 75 -9.39 5.07 7.16
N SER A 76 -9.04 6.17 7.81
CA SER A 76 -9.88 7.37 7.90
C SER A 76 -9.12 8.59 7.42
N LEU A 77 -9.80 9.46 6.69
CA LEU A 77 -9.25 10.74 6.28
C LEU A 77 -8.96 11.60 7.52
N LYS A 78 -7.69 11.89 7.74
CA LYS A 78 -7.22 12.82 8.78
C LYS A 78 -6.26 13.80 8.12
N TRP A 79 -6.64 15.05 8.02
CA TRP A 79 -5.86 16.09 7.36
C TRP A 79 -4.44 16.23 7.91
N ASN A 80 -4.28 16.12 9.25
CA ASN A 80 -2.96 16.16 9.87
C ASN A 80 -2.05 15.01 9.43
N LYS A 81 -2.63 13.80 9.24
CA LYS A 81 -1.89 12.64 8.74
C LYS A 81 -1.48 12.83 7.28
N LEU A 82 -2.38 13.34 6.46
CA LEU A 82 -2.12 13.63 5.06
C LEU A 82 -1.03 14.70 4.92
N ALA A 83 -1.15 15.80 5.67
CA ALA A 83 -0.14 16.85 5.71
C ALA A 83 1.23 16.34 6.17
N SER A 84 1.28 15.46 7.18
CA SER A 84 2.54 14.83 7.62
C SER A 84 3.16 13.96 6.53
N MET A 85 2.36 13.24 5.75
CA MET A 85 2.88 12.43 4.64
C MET A 85 3.43 13.31 3.52
N ILE A 86 2.73 14.40 3.16
CA ILE A 86 3.20 15.37 2.18
C ILE A 86 4.49 16.04 2.66
N ALA A 87 4.54 16.48 3.92
CA ALA A 87 5.73 17.08 4.50
C ALA A 87 6.94 16.11 4.49
N MET A 88 6.69 14.83 4.76
CA MET A 88 7.72 13.78 4.66
C MET A 88 8.24 13.63 3.23
N LEU A 89 7.34 13.59 2.23
CA LEU A 89 7.74 13.54 0.82
C LEU A 89 8.60 14.74 0.44
N LEU A 90 8.14 15.96 0.75
CA LEU A 90 8.88 17.19 0.46
C LEU A 90 10.25 17.22 1.16
N PHE A 91 10.33 16.73 2.39
CA PHE A 91 11.59 16.60 3.11
C PHE A 91 12.57 15.68 2.39
N TYR A 92 12.13 14.49 1.95
CA TYR A 92 12.98 13.57 1.21
C TYR A 92 13.39 14.10 -0.17
N VAL A 93 12.49 14.78 -0.88
CA VAL A 93 12.81 15.44 -2.15
C VAL A 93 13.89 16.51 -1.92
N LEU A 94 13.75 17.33 -0.88
CA LEU A 94 14.76 18.33 -0.52
C LEU A 94 16.11 17.68 -0.20
N LEU A 95 16.11 16.59 0.58
CA LEU A 95 17.31 15.85 0.94
C LEU A 95 18.03 15.29 -0.29
N LEU A 96 17.28 14.67 -1.21
CA LEU A 96 17.82 14.15 -2.47
C LEU A 96 18.43 15.26 -3.35
N THR A 97 17.86 16.45 -3.33
CA THR A 97 18.41 17.59 -4.08
C THR A 97 19.68 18.11 -3.44
N CYS A 98 19.70 18.24 -2.11
CA CYS A 98 20.88 18.78 -1.42
C CYS A 98 22.09 17.83 -1.46
N PHE A 99 21.86 16.53 -1.43
CA PHE A 99 22.92 15.52 -1.27
C PHE A 99 23.03 14.53 -2.44
N GLY A 100 21.97 14.35 -3.23
CA GLY A 100 21.90 13.38 -4.31
C GLY A 100 22.29 13.91 -5.69
N GLY A 101 22.59 15.21 -5.82
CA GLY A 101 22.95 15.82 -7.10
C GLY A 101 21.79 15.96 -8.10
N TYR A 102 20.55 15.83 -7.63
CA TYR A 102 19.36 16.04 -8.47
C TYR A 102 19.20 17.51 -8.84
N SER A 103 18.86 17.77 -10.09
CA SER A 103 18.57 19.13 -10.56
C SER A 103 17.21 19.63 -10.08
N VAL A 104 16.97 20.94 -10.11
CA VAL A 104 15.65 21.52 -9.79
C VAL A 104 14.56 20.97 -10.72
N SER A 105 14.90 20.66 -12.00
CA SER A 105 13.97 20.06 -12.94
C SER A 105 13.55 18.64 -12.53
N ASP A 106 14.47 17.86 -11.97
CA ASP A 106 14.17 16.51 -11.49
C ASP A 106 13.29 16.56 -10.23
N MET A 107 13.53 17.52 -9.33
CA MET A 107 12.62 17.78 -8.21
C MET A 107 11.19 18.05 -8.65
N LEU A 108 11.02 18.94 -9.63
CA LEU A 108 9.71 19.27 -10.16
C LEU A 108 9.03 18.04 -10.76
N LYS A 109 9.75 17.20 -11.50
CA LYS A 109 9.21 15.93 -11.99
C LYS A 109 8.74 15.03 -10.85
N ILE A 110 9.54 14.83 -9.82
CA ILE A 110 9.18 14.00 -8.67
C ILE A 110 7.93 14.55 -7.94
N ILE A 111 7.81 15.88 -7.81
CA ILE A 111 6.66 16.51 -7.15
C ILE A 111 5.39 16.40 -8.01
N PHE A 112 5.49 16.63 -9.33
CA PHE A 112 4.32 16.65 -10.22
C PHE A 112 3.96 15.26 -10.80
N HIS A 113 4.93 14.32 -10.80
CA HIS A 113 4.74 12.92 -11.19
C HIS A 113 5.13 11.95 -10.07
N PRO A 114 4.50 12.05 -8.90
CA PRO A 114 4.85 11.21 -7.74
C PRO A 114 4.50 9.73 -7.94
N TRP A 115 3.85 9.39 -9.05
CA TRP A 115 3.42 8.03 -9.37
C TRP A 115 4.57 7.10 -9.76
N ASP A 116 5.67 7.64 -10.26
CA ASP A 116 6.82 6.85 -10.68
C ASP A 116 7.67 6.46 -9.46
N GLU A 117 8.26 7.45 -8.79
CA GLU A 117 9.20 7.21 -7.69
C GLU A 117 8.48 6.92 -6.35
N TRP A 118 7.33 7.55 -6.10
CA TRP A 118 6.60 7.48 -4.84
C TRP A 118 5.22 6.83 -4.98
N TRP A 119 5.09 5.93 -5.94
CA TRP A 119 3.82 5.31 -6.33
C TRP A 119 3.01 4.76 -5.15
N PHE A 120 3.67 4.08 -4.19
CA PHE A 120 2.98 3.50 -3.04
C PHE A 120 2.38 4.58 -2.13
N VAL A 121 3.16 5.63 -1.80
CA VAL A 121 2.70 6.71 -0.93
C VAL A 121 1.60 7.50 -1.60
N SER A 122 1.72 7.77 -2.91
CA SER A 122 0.71 8.43 -3.73
C SER A 122 -0.59 7.64 -3.76
N SER A 123 -0.53 6.35 -4.05
CA SER A 123 -1.68 5.44 -4.02
C SER A 123 -2.32 5.36 -2.63
N TYR A 124 -1.50 5.30 -1.58
CA TYR A 124 -1.99 5.29 -0.21
C TYR A 124 -2.71 6.61 0.15
N MET A 125 -2.19 7.76 -0.28
CA MET A 125 -2.84 9.06 -0.10
C MET A 125 -4.18 9.12 -0.80
N VAL A 126 -4.29 8.60 -2.04
CA VAL A 126 -5.57 8.50 -2.76
C VAL A 126 -6.57 7.65 -1.99
N ILE A 127 -6.17 6.49 -1.47
CA ILE A 127 -7.06 5.65 -0.67
C ILE A 127 -7.46 6.33 0.64
N CYS A 128 -6.55 7.06 1.29
CA CYS A 128 -6.89 7.89 2.46
C CYS A 128 -7.93 8.96 2.10
N PHE A 129 -7.77 9.62 0.97
CA PHE A 129 -8.69 10.66 0.50
C PHE A 129 -10.07 10.08 0.15
N LEU A 130 -10.10 8.92 -0.50
CA LEU A 130 -11.33 8.22 -0.84
C LEU A 130 -11.97 7.50 0.37
N SER A 131 -11.28 7.41 1.51
CA SER A 131 -11.74 6.60 2.65
C SER A 131 -13.14 6.97 3.18
N PRO A 132 -13.62 8.23 3.19
CA PRO A 132 -14.99 8.53 3.58
C PRO A 132 -16.01 7.86 2.66
N LEU A 133 -15.80 7.96 1.34
CA LEU A 133 -16.66 7.34 0.33
C LEU A 133 -16.62 5.82 0.43
N LEU A 134 -15.43 5.24 0.53
CA LEU A 134 -15.23 3.79 0.67
C LEU A 134 -15.91 3.25 1.93
N ASN A 135 -15.74 3.91 3.07
CA ASN A 135 -16.33 3.47 4.33
C ASN A 135 -17.86 3.54 4.29
N GLN A 136 -18.45 4.58 3.67
CA GLN A 136 -19.89 4.67 3.46
C GLN A 136 -20.39 3.59 2.49
N GLY A 137 -19.73 3.42 1.35
CA GLY A 137 -20.07 2.38 0.37
C GLY A 137 -20.02 0.98 0.98
N ILE A 138 -18.95 0.64 1.69
CA ILE A 138 -18.80 -0.66 2.36
C ILE A 138 -19.91 -0.87 3.41
N SER A 139 -20.28 0.15 4.18
CA SER A 139 -21.35 0.03 5.19
C SER A 139 -22.75 -0.14 4.60
N ALA A 140 -22.96 0.32 3.37
CA ALA A 140 -24.21 0.18 2.64
C ALA A 140 -24.37 -1.18 1.94
N LEU A 141 -23.24 -1.87 1.67
CA LEU A 141 -23.24 -3.16 0.98
C LEU A 141 -23.50 -4.31 1.96
N GLY A 142 -24.36 -5.24 1.56
CA GLY A 142 -24.50 -6.53 2.24
C GLY A 142 -23.30 -7.45 1.96
N LYS A 143 -23.08 -8.45 2.83
CA LYS A 143 -21.97 -9.42 2.72
C LYS A 143 -21.80 -9.98 1.30
N ARG A 144 -22.91 -10.43 0.69
CA ARG A 144 -22.88 -11.02 -0.65
C ARG A 144 -22.48 -10.02 -1.73
N GLN A 145 -23.06 -8.81 -1.69
CA GLN A 145 -22.76 -7.74 -2.66
C GLN A 145 -21.30 -7.32 -2.57
N PHE A 146 -20.79 -7.12 -1.34
CA PHE A 146 -19.40 -6.75 -1.13
C PHE A 146 -18.44 -7.84 -1.61
N GLY A 147 -18.74 -9.13 -1.36
CA GLY A 147 -17.96 -10.25 -1.87
C GLY A 147 -17.93 -10.31 -3.40
N ILE A 148 -19.07 -10.11 -4.06
CA ILE A 148 -19.16 -10.06 -5.54
C ILE A 148 -18.34 -8.90 -6.10
N THR A 149 -18.38 -7.72 -5.46
CA THR A 149 -17.56 -6.57 -5.87
C THR A 149 -16.07 -6.89 -5.80
N ILE A 150 -15.61 -7.53 -4.73
CA ILE A 150 -14.21 -7.93 -4.59
C ILE A 150 -13.80 -8.94 -5.68
N ILE A 151 -14.64 -9.96 -5.93
CA ILE A 151 -14.38 -10.94 -6.99
C ILE A 151 -14.29 -10.25 -8.34
N GLY A 152 -15.18 -9.30 -8.63
CA GLY A 152 -15.17 -8.52 -9.87
C GLY A 152 -13.88 -7.70 -10.02
N LEU A 153 -13.40 -7.05 -8.94
CA LEU A 153 -12.14 -6.32 -8.95
C LEU A 153 -10.93 -7.24 -9.14
N LEU A 154 -10.89 -8.38 -8.47
CA LEU A 154 -9.82 -9.37 -8.66
C LEU A 154 -9.80 -9.92 -10.09
N PHE A 155 -10.96 -10.17 -10.66
CA PHE A 155 -11.07 -10.58 -12.05
C PHE A 155 -10.61 -9.50 -13.02
N TYR A 156 -10.99 -8.23 -12.78
CA TYR A 156 -10.53 -7.08 -13.56
C TYR A 156 -9.00 -6.95 -13.52
N GLU A 157 -8.40 -7.05 -12.34
CA GLU A 157 -6.95 -7.01 -12.16
C GLU A 157 -6.25 -8.15 -12.91
N TYR A 158 -6.77 -9.36 -12.80
CA TYR A 158 -6.22 -10.52 -13.48
C TYR A 158 -6.28 -10.39 -15.00
N VAL A 159 -7.45 -10.03 -15.55
CA VAL A 159 -7.66 -9.86 -16.98
C VAL A 159 -6.90 -8.66 -17.53
N GLY A 160 -6.92 -7.55 -16.79
CA GLY A 160 -6.19 -6.32 -17.15
C GLY A 160 -4.70 -6.58 -17.33
N LYS A 161 -4.06 -7.23 -16.37
CA LYS A 161 -2.63 -7.58 -16.43
C LYS A 161 -2.31 -8.60 -17.55
N PHE A 162 -3.23 -9.52 -17.81
CA PHE A 162 -3.06 -10.48 -18.89
C PHE A 162 -3.13 -9.84 -20.29
N ILE A 163 -3.98 -8.83 -20.45
CA ILE A 163 -4.16 -8.13 -21.74
C ILE A 163 -3.11 -7.06 -21.96
N SER A 164 -2.86 -6.22 -20.96
CA SER A 164 -1.99 -5.04 -21.12
C SER A 164 -0.51 -5.36 -21.01
N GLN A 165 -0.13 -6.51 -20.44
CA GLN A 165 1.24 -6.84 -20.03
C GLN A 165 1.90 -5.72 -19.19
N ASP A 166 1.09 -4.83 -18.65
CA ASP A 166 1.54 -3.69 -17.88
C ASP A 166 1.87 -4.14 -16.45
N ASN A 167 3.14 -4.01 -16.09
CA ASN A 167 3.64 -4.25 -14.74
C ASN A 167 3.58 -2.98 -13.88
N SER A 168 2.83 -1.95 -14.32
CA SER A 168 2.73 -0.69 -13.60
C SER A 168 2.22 -0.92 -12.18
N HIS A 169 2.72 -0.11 -11.29
CA HIS A 169 2.34 -0.09 -9.89
C HIS A 169 0.94 0.50 -9.75
N ASP A 170 -0.05 -0.37 -9.51
CA ASP A 170 -1.44 -0.02 -9.70
C ASP A 170 -2.13 0.33 -8.37
N THR A 171 -2.68 1.55 -8.31
CA THR A 171 -3.53 2.02 -7.21
C THR A 171 -4.77 1.14 -7.05
N MET A 172 -5.31 0.60 -8.16
CA MET A 172 -6.46 -0.31 -8.13
C MET A 172 -6.14 -1.63 -7.45
N PHE A 173 -4.95 -2.17 -7.69
CA PHE A 173 -4.48 -3.36 -6.98
C PHE A 173 -4.42 -3.12 -5.46
N LEU A 174 -3.84 -2.00 -5.01
CA LEU A 174 -3.79 -1.66 -3.59
C LEU A 174 -5.19 -1.43 -3.00
N LEU A 175 -6.08 -0.80 -3.76
CA LEU A 175 -7.48 -0.64 -3.37
C LEU A 175 -8.18 -2.00 -3.21
N THR A 176 -7.95 -2.93 -4.13
CA THR A 176 -8.49 -4.28 -4.07
C THR A 176 -8.00 -5.03 -2.83
N ILE A 177 -6.71 -4.96 -2.52
CA ILE A 177 -6.13 -5.53 -1.28
C ILE A 177 -6.77 -4.89 -0.03
N TYR A 178 -6.95 -3.56 -0.03
CA TYR A 178 -7.63 -2.85 1.04
C TYR A 178 -9.06 -3.38 1.26
N LEU A 179 -9.84 -3.54 0.18
CA LEU A 179 -11.21 -4.05 0.25
C LEU A 179 -11.27 -5.52 0.70
N CYS A 180 -10.36 -6.36 0.22
CA CYS A 180 -10.22 -7.75 0.68
C CYS A 180 -9.99 -7.81 2.19
N ALA A 181 -9.06 -7.00 2.70
CA ALA A 181 -8.75 -6.95 4.13
C ALA A 181 -9.96 -6.45 4.96
N ARG A 182 -10.70 -5.46 4.45
CA ARG A 182 -11.95 -4.99 5.07
C ARG A 182 -13.00 -6.07 5.14
N TYR A 183 -13.19 -6.82 4.05
CA TYR A 183 -14.14 -7.95 4.01
C TYR A 183 -13.79 -9.02 5.02
N ILE A 184 -12.52 -9.43 5.08
CA ILE A 184 -12.03 -10.41 6.06
C ILE A 184 -12.32 -9.91 7.49
N ARG A 185 -12.03 -8.65 7.77
CA ARG A 185 -12.30 -8.06 9.08
C ARG A 185 -13.76 -8.06 9.45
N MET A 186 -14.64 -7.74 8.51
CA MET A 186 -16.08 -7.56 8.79
C MET A 186 -16.83 -8.88 8.89
N TYR A 187 -16.42 -9.90 8.15
CA TYR A 187 -17.24 -11.09 7.94
C TYR A 187 -16.56 -12.43 8.30
N ILE A 188 -15.24 -12.44 8.48
CA ILE A 188 -14.46 -13.66 8.71
C ILE A 188 -13.73 -13.61 10.05
N ALA A 189 -13.13 -12.47 10.39
CA ALA A 189 -12.32 -12.34 11.61
C ALA A 189 -13.21 -12.36 12.88
N PRO A 190 -12.71 -12.94 13.99
CA PRO A 190 -13.43 -12.95 15.24
C PRO A 190 -13.64 -11.52 15.78
N PRO A 191 -14.74 -11.25 16.52
CA PRO A 191 -15.13 -9.93 16.99
C PRO A 191 -14.17 -9.32 18.04
N ASP A 192 -13.35 -10.12 18.69
CA ASP A 192 -12.57 -9.75 19.89
C ASP A 192 -11.31 -8.89 19.62
N ILE A 193 -11.02 -8.59 18.37
CA ILE A 193 -9.90 -7.70 18.06
C ILE A 193 -10.43 -6.25 18.06
N PRO A 194 -9.91 -5.36 18.93
CA PRO A 194 -10.40 -3.99 19.06
C PRO A 194 -10.37 -3.24 17.72
N THR A 195 -11.56 -2.86 17.25
CA THR A 195 -11.73 -2.08 16.02
C THR A 195 -11.84 -0.60 16.33
N ILE A 196 -11.34 0.24 15.44
CA ILE A 196 -11.73 1.65 15.39
C ILE A 196 -13.22 1.68 15.07
N ASN A 197 -14.03 2.13 16.05
CA ASN A 197 -15.48 2.14 15.96
C ASN A 197 -15.93 3.20 14.93
N ILE A 198 -16.38 2.77 13.76
CA ILE A 198 -16.82 3.64 12.66
C ILE A 198 -18.09 4.43 13.05
N LYS A 199 -18.84 3.98 14.07
CA LYS A 199 -20.05 4.67 14.54
C LYS A 199 -19.78 6.06 15.14
N THR A 200 -18.56 6.35 15.56
CA THR A 200 -18.21 7.66 16.15
C THR A 200 -18.15 8.80 15.11
N TYR A 201 -18.16 8.48 13.82
CA TYR A 201 -18.10 9.47 12.74
C TYR A 201 -19.48 10.06 12.33
N ARG A 202 -20.60 9.49 12.82
CA ARG A 202 -21.95 9.96 12.41
C ARG A 202 -22.45 11.17 13.21
N ASN A 203 -21.78 11.54 14.29
CA ASN A 203 -22.22 12.57 15.24
C ASN A 203 -21.20 13.72 15.46
N ARG A 204 -20.38 14.01 14.45
CA ARG A 204 -19.56 15.23 14.47
C ARG A 204 -19.59 15.92 13.11
#